data_f16ab4f917d9923eeb195d5fc258bef2
#
_entry.id   f16ab4f917d9923eeb195d5fc258bef2
#
_cell.length_a   1.000
_cell.length_b   1.000
_cell.length_c   1.000
_cell.angle_alpha   90.00
_cell.angle_beta   90.00
_cell.angle_gamma   90.00
#
_symmetry.space_group_name_H-M   'P 1'
#
loop_
_entity.id
_entity.type
_entity.pdbx_description
1 polymer ?
#
loop_
_entity_poly.entity_id
_entity_poly.type
_entity_poly.pdbx_seq_one_letter_code
_entity_poly.pdbx_strand_id
1 'polypeptide(L)'
;MHAHCALRAATPAAAAHGPVLATSVRHFERDGQRAAIPQAVVQVVARFGPTIEGGVDVHALGPRTRVERKFIRGGQRAVLAGLRPGRCEAVLGIPAAELGDAPVPVSALWGDADAMRLRERLAGTGDSREAARRLAGFLAGRPHRAGSPAVPPAFLDAALGKLASAGIGAVARELGLSERHLRRVLRGALGIGPKTYARLQRFGTAVRLAQRTDAPAWAMIAADAGYYDQAHLIADFHAIAGCTPTRLLAELRGD
;
A
#
# COMPACT_ATOMS: atom_id res chain seq x y z
N MET A 1 -5.47 9.06 28.48
CA MET A 1 -6.37 9.46 27.38
C MET A 1 -5.63 9.18 26.10
N HIS A 2 -5.82 7.98 25.54
CA HIS A 2 -5.01 7.41 24.45
C HIS A 2 -5.39 8.05 23.11
N ALA A 3 -4.44 8.73 22.51
CA ALA A 3 -4.59 9.26 21.14
C ALA A 3 -4.42 8.10 20.15
N HIS A 4 -5.52 7.46 19.80
CA HIS A 4 -5.57 6.43 18.77
C HIS A 4 -5.21 7.03 17.42
N CYS A 5 -4.03 6.70 16.90
CA CYS A 5 -3.79 6.71 15.47
C CYS A 5 -4.63 5.57 14.87
N ALA A 6 -5.94 5.82 14.71
CA ALA A 6 -6.87 4.82 14.23
C ALA A 6 -6.53 4.47 12.77
N LEU A 7 -5.91 3.30 12.59
CA LEU A 7 -5.94 2.58 11.32
C LEU A 7 -7.41 2.22 11.04
N ARG A 8 -8.18 3.17 10.49
CA ARG A 8 -9.52 2.81 10.01
C ARG A 8 -9.36 1.91 8.80
N ALA A 9 -9.98 0.75 8.94
CA ALA A 9 -9.99 -0.32 7.97
C ALA A 9 -10.14 0.19 6.53
N ALA A 10 -9.38 -0.41 5.61
CA ALA A 10 -9.54 -0.20 4.19
C ALA A 10 -11.00 -0.50 3.80
N THR A 11 -11.69 0.49 3.28
CA THR A 11 -13.00 0.26 2.66
C THR A 11 -12.74 -0.37 1.29
N PRO A 12 -13.28 -1.56 0.99
CA PRO A 12 -13.14 -2.14 -0.34
C PRO A 12 -13.75 -1.17 -1.36
N ALA A 13 -13.04 -0.96 -2.46
CA ALA A 13 -13.53 -0.10 -3.53
C ALA A 13 -14.78 -0.72 -4.17
N ALA A 14 -15.79 0.09 -4.40
CA ALA A 14 -17.14 -0.31 -4.80
C ALA A 14 -17.29 -0.97 -6.18
N ALA A 15 -16.20 -1.27 -6.90
CA ALA A 15 -16.25 -1.97 -8.19
C ALA A 15 -15.25 -3.12 -8.20
N ALA A 16 -15.73 -4.33 -8.35
CA ALA A 16 -14.92 -5.55 -8.42
C ALA A 16 -13.82 -5.54 -9.52
N HIS A 17 -13.89 -4.62 -10.46
CA HIS A 17 -13.00 -4.52 -11.63
C HIS A 17 -12.28 -3.16 -11.78
N GLY A 18 -12.51 -2.20 -10.87
CA GLY A 18 -11.87 -0.89 -10.92
C GLY A 18 -10.36 -0.94 -10.65
N PRO A 19 -9.61 0.15 -11.00
CA PRO A 19 -8.16 0.21 -10.81
C PRO A 19 -7.75 0.35 -9.35
N VAL A 20 -8.64 0.77 -8.46
CA VAL A 20 -8.39 0.94 -7.03
C VAL A 20 -8.81 -0.31 -6.28
N LEU A 21 -7.85 -0.89 -5.54
CA LEU A 21 -8.07 -2.07 -4.70
C LEU A 21 -8.78 -1.71 -3.40
N ALA A 22 -8.27 -0.67 -2.73
CA ALA A 22 -8.79 -0.19 -1.46
C ALA A 22 -8.36 1.25 -1.20
N THR A 23 -9.12 1.95 -0.37
CA THR A 23 -8.73 3.26 0.17
C THR A 23 -8.57 3.20 1.67
N SER A 24 -7.66 4.00 2.20
CA SER A 24 -7.49 4.18 3.65
C SER A 24 -7.26 5.64 3.98
N VAL A 25 -7.60 6.01 5.21
CA VAL A 25 -7.47 7.38 5.73
C VAL A 25 -6.58 7.36 6.95
N ARG A 26 -5.75 8.40 7.07
CA ARG A 26 -4.92 8.65 8.25
C ARG A 26 -5.11 10.08 8.71
N HIS A 27 -5.24 10.27 10.00
CA HIS A 27 -5.29 11.57 10.65
C HIS A 27 -4.09 11.73 11.57
N PHE A 28 -3.48 12.90 11.54
CA PHE A 28 -2.30 13.24 12.35
C PHE A 28 -2.64 14.47 13.19
N GLU A 29 -3.08 14.23 14.41
CA GLU A 29 -3.54 15.31 15.31
C GLU A 29 -2.38 16.11 15.89
N ARG A 30 -1.22 15.46 16.10
CA ARG A 30 -0.04 16.05 16.72
C ARG A 30 1.20 15.83 15.86
N ASP A 31 2.14 16.77 15.98
CA ASP A 31 3.48 16.62 15.45
C ASP A 31 4.13 15.34 15.97
N GLY A 32 4.88 14.66 15.14
CA GLY A 32 5.66 13.52 15.59
C GLY A 32 6.19 12.63 14.48
N GLN A 33 7.13 11.78 14.88
CA GLN A 33 7.64 10.75 14.01
C GLN A 33 6.57 9.65 13.83
N ARG A 34 6.38 9.21 12.61
CA ARG A 34 5.41 8.18 12.26
C ARG A 34 6.06 7.07 11.43
N ALA A 35 5.85 5.84 11.86
CA ALA A 35 6.28 4.67 11.12
C ALA A 35 5.24 4.34 10.02
N ALA A 36 5.68 4.34 8.77
CA ALA A 36 4.86 3.95 7.64
C ALA A 36 5.16 2.49 7.27
N ILE A 37 4.18 1.63 7.50
CA ILE A 37 4.28 0.20 7.17
C ILE A 37 4.37 0.03 5.66
N PRO A 38 5.32 -0.79 5.16
CA PRO A 38 5.48 -1.03 3.74
C PRO A 38 4.23 -1.66 3.14
N GLN A 39 3.91 -1.26 1.93
CA GLN A 39 2.80 -1.81 1.15
C GLN A 39 3.35 -2.39 -0.14
N ALA A 40 2.94 -3.61 -0.45
CA ALA A 40 3.36 -4.35 -1.64
C ALA A 40 2.61 -3.90 -2.92
N VAL A 41 1.89 -2.80 -2.87
CA VAL A 41 1.12 -2.24 -3.98
C VAL A 41 1.45 -0.77 -4.17
N VAL A 42 1.34 -0.31 -5.40
CA VAL A 42 1.44 1.12 -5.73
C VAL A 42 0.28 1.88 -5.08
N GLN A 43 0.56 3.05 -4.54
CA GLN A 43 -0.44 3.89 -3.91
C GLN A 43 -0.44 5.29 -4.54
N VAL A 44 -1.63 5.88 -4.67
CA VAL A 44 -1.79 7.31 -4.88
C VAL A 44 -2.23 7.92 -3.56
N VAL A 45 -1.48 8.90 -3.10
CA VAL A 45 -1.66 9.52 -1.78
C VAL A 45 -2.02 10.99 -1.96
N ALA A 46 -3.17 11.39 -1.42
CA ALA A 46 -3.54 12.79 -1.27
C ALA A 46 -3.32 13.21 0.19
N ARG A 47 -2.49 14.21 0.42
CA ARG A 47 -2.24 14.82 1.73
C ARG A 47 -2.94 16.15 1.82
N PHE A 48 -3.51 16.44 2.97
CA PHE A 48 -4.22 17.67 3.27
C PHE A 48 -3.68 18.27 4.56
N GLY A 49 -3.57 19.56 4.63
CA GLY A 49 -3.18 20.26 5.85
C GLY A 49 -2.80 21.71 5.61
N PRO A 50 -2.80 22.52 6.68
CA PRO A 50 -2.55 23.95 6.59
C PRO A 50 -1.11 24.30 6.17
N THR A 51 -0.18 23.36 6.32
CA THR A 51 1.23 23.53 5.95
C THR A 51 1.55 23.03 4.54
N ILE A 52 0.52 22.55 3.81
CA ILE A 52 0.67 22.07 2.44
C ILE A 52 0.26 23.20 1.49
N GLU A 53 1.15 23.56 0.58
CA GLU A 53 0.90 24.58 -0.43
C GLU A 53 -0.36 24.24 -1.25
N GLY A 54 -1.31 25.19 -1.32
CA GLY A 54 -2.61 24.95 -1.95
C GLY A 54 -3.52 24.02 -1.17
N GLY A 55 -3.18 23.64 0.09
CA GLY A 55 -4.02 22.84 0.99
C GLY A 55 -4.08 21.34 0.67
N VAL A 56 -3.69 20.94 -0.53
CA VAL A 56 -3.66 19.52 -0.96
C VAL A 56 -2.47 19.22 -1.86
N ASP A 57 -1.78 18.14 -1.54
CA ASP A 57 -0.70 17.58 -2.36
C ASP A 57 -1.03 16.14 -2.75
N VAL A 58 -0.73 15.76 -3.99
CA VAL A 58 -0.98 14.40 -4.48
C VAL A 58 0.27 13.83 -5.13
N HIS A 59 0.64 12.63 -4.69
CA HIS A 59 1.80 11.93 -5.22
C HIS A 59 1.55 10.42 -5.33
N ALA A 60 2.28 9.75 -6.19
CA ALA A 60 2.34 8.30 -6.29
C ALA A 60 3.51 7.76 -5.45
N LEU A 61 3.30 6.59 -4.87
CA LEU A 61 4.31 5.81 -4.16
C LEU A 61 4.42 4.44 -4.78
N GLY A 62 5.64 4.01 -5.10
CA GLY A 62 5.92 2.65 -5.50
C GLY A 62 5.73 1.64 -4.35
N PRO A 63 5.84 0.34 -4.65
CA PRO A 63 5.80 -0.70 -3.62
C PRO A 63 7.03 -0.60 -2.73
N ARG A 64 6.82 -0.24 -1.47
CA ARG A 64 7.90 -0.11 -0.48
C ARG A 64 8.18 -1.43 0.21
N THR A 65 9.46 -1.69 0.46
CA THR A 65 9.92 -2.96 1.05
C THR A 65 10.42 -2.81 2.49
N ARG A 66 10.51 -1.58 3.00
CA ARG A 66 10.95 -1.25 4.36
C ARG A 66 10.01 -0.28 5.04
N VAL A 67 10.00 -0.31 6.36
CA VAL A 67 9.33 0.71 7.18
C VAL A 67 10.10 2.03 7.04
N GLU A 68 9.38 3.07 6.70
CA GLU A 68 9.91 4.43 6.69
C GLU A 68 9.41 5.20 7.92
N ARG A 69 10.30 5.96 8.52
CA ARG A 69 9.97 6.85 9.63
C ARG A 69 10.05 8.28 9.15
N LYS A 70 8.92 8.97 9.21
CA LYS A 70 8.79 10.36 8.73
C LYS A 70 8.25 11.24 9.84
N PHE A 71 8.79 12.44 9.97
CA PHE A 71 8.19 13.47 10.81
C PHE A 71 6.98 14.06 10.08
N ILE A 72 5.81 14.01 10.73
CA ILE A 72 4.56 14.54 10.18
C ILE A 72 4.04 15.60 11.14
N ARG A 73 3.66 16.73 10.61
CA ARG A 73 3.04 17.81 11.39
C ARG A 73 1.61 17.49 11.73
N GLY A 74 1.17 17.93 12.90
CA GLY A 74 -0.22 17.84 13.34
C GLY A 74 -1.17 18.64 12.46
N GLY A 75 -2.45 18.31 12.56
CA GLY A 75 -3.48 18.93 11.73
C GLY A 75 -3.48 18.44 10.28
N GLN A 76 -2.62 17.49 9.93
CA GLN A 76 -2.60 16.88 8.60
C GLN A 76 -3.48 15.63 8.55
N ARG A 77 -3.99 15.35 7.36
CA ARG A 77 -4.64 14.06 7.03
C ARG A 77 -4.14 13.55 5.69
N ALA A 78 -4.19 12.25 5.49
CA ALA A 78 -3.85 11.61 4.23
C ALA A 78 -4.92 10.60 3.83
N VAL A 79 -5.22 10.59 2.54
CA VAL A 79 -6.06 9.59 1.88
C VAL A 79 -5.16 8.80 0.94
N LEU A 80 -5.15 7.49 1.09
CA LEU A 80 -4.32 6.58 0.32
C LEU A 80 -5.24 5.68 -0.52
N ALA A 81 -5.02 5.65 -1.83
CA ALA A 81 -5.67 4.74 -2.76
C ALA A 81 -4.64 3.72 -3.25
N GLY A 82 -4.76 2.47 -2.83
CA GLY A 82 -3.95 1.36 -3.33
C GLY A 82 -4.42 0.94 -4.71
N LEU A 83 -3.53 0.93 -5.69
CA LEU A 83 -3.85 0.44 -7.02
C LEU A 83 -3.88 -1.08 -7.05
N ARG A 84 -4.81 -1.64 -7.80
CA ARG A 84 -4.85 -3.07 -8.06
C ARG A 84 -3.58 -3.49 -8.83
N PRO A 85 -2.95 -4.62 -8.49
CA PRO A 85 -1.81 -5.15 -9.22
C PRO A 85 -2.06 -5.17 -10.74
N GLY A 86 -1.06 -4.77 -11.52
CA GLY A 86 -1.16 -4.65 -12.97
C GLY A 86 -1.90 -3.41 -13.49
N ARG A 87 -2.39 -2.52 -12.61
CA ARG A 87 -3.10 -1.29 -13.04
C ARG A 87 -2.23 -0.02 -12.98
N CYS A 88 -1.00 -0.14 -12.51
CA CYS A 88 -0.10 1.01 -12.35
C CYS A 88 0.09 1.77 -13.67
N GLU A 89 0.55 1.09 -14.71
CA GLU A 89 0.84 1.69 -16.00
C GLU A 89 -0.41 2.31 -16.66
N ALA A 90 -1.55 1.62 -16.57
CA ALA A 90 -2.82 2.14 -17.11
C ALA A 90 -3.27 3.43 -16.41
N VAL A 91 -3.02 3.58 -15.09
CA VAL A 91 -3.46 4.73 -14.30
C VAL A 91 -2.41 5.82 -14.26
N LEU A 92 -1.13 5.48 -14.06
CA LEU A 92 -0.04 6.42 -13.84
C LEU A 92 0.79 6.70 -15.08
N GLY A 93 0.70 5.86 -16.11
CA GLY A 93 1.45 6.00 -17.35
C GLY A 93 2.86 5.44 -17.30
N ILE A 94 3.27 4.84 -16.20
CA ILE A 94 4.59 4.19 -16.03
C ILE A 94 4.43 2.83 -15.34
N PRO A 95 5.33 1.87 -15.62
CA PRO A 95 5.37 0.58 -14.93
C PRO A 95 5.61 0.74 -13.42
N ALA A 96 5.05 -0.17 -12.62
CA ALA A 96 5.23 -0.16 -11.17
C ALA A 96 6.70 -0.25 -10.73
N ALA A 97 7.56 -0.88 -11.53
CA ALA A 97 8.99 -1.02 -11.26
C ALA A 97 9.77 0.29 -11.41
N GLU A 98 9.23 1.27 -12.14
CA GLU A 98 9.85 2.59 -12.34
C GLU A 98 9.50 3.57 -11.22
N LEU A 99 8.47 3.29 -10.44
CA LEU A 99 8.17 3.99 -9.20
C LEU A 99 9.14 3.51 -8.11
N GLY A 100 10.17 4.30 -7.85
CA GLY A 100 11.10 4.06 -6.75
C GLY A 100 10.47 4.24 -5.37
N ASP A 101 11.32 4.27 -4.34
CA ASP A 101 10.88 4.48 -2.94
C ASP A 101 10.45 5.94 -2.65
N ALA A 102 10.89 6.91 -3.48
CA ALA A 102 10.55 8.32 -3.31
C ALA A 102 9.14 8.65 -3.82
N PRO A 103 8.43 9.60 -3.16
CA PRO A 103 7.17 10.10 -3.68
C PRO A 103 7.36 10.80 -5.03
N VAL A 104 6.56 10.44 -6.02
CA VAL A 104 6.54 11.06 -7.35
C VAL A 104 5.28 11.93 -7.46
N PRO A 105 5.40 13.26 -7.63
CA PRO A 105 4.25 14.13 -7.83
C PRO A 105 3.42 13.67 -9.03
N VAL A 106 2.09 13.66 -8.89
CA VAL A 106 1.23 13.22 -10.01
C VAL A 106 1.32 14.16 -11.23
N SER A 107 1.76 15.41 -11.04
CA SER A 107 2.05 16.34 -12.15
C SER A 107 3.18 15.85 -13.04
N ALA A 108 4.20 15.20 -12.47
CA ALA A 108 5.28 14.58 -13.26
C ALA A 108 4.83 13.37 -14.07
N LEU A 109 3.73 12.71 -13.66
CA LEU A 109 3.19 11.51 -14.31
C LEU A 109 2.10 11.85 -15.34
N TRP A 110 1.25 12.83 -15.03
CA TRP A 110 0.05 13.15 -15.81
C TRP A 110 0.09 14.51 -16.50
N GLY A 111 1.07 15.36 -16.14
CA GLY A 111 1.10 16.78 -16.48
C GLY A 111 0.28 17.63 -15.51
N ASP A 112 0.53 18.94 -15.54
CA ASP A 112 -0.03 19.90 -14.59
C ASP A 112 -1.55 20.02 -14.69
N ALA A 113 -2.12 19.95 -15.88
CA ALA A 113 -3.56 20.08 -16.09
C ALA A 113 -4.38 18.98 -15.38
N ASP A 114 -3.95 17.71 -15.47
CA ASP A 114 -4.63 16.60 -14.81
C ASP A 114 -4.39 16.62 -13.30
N ALA A 115 -3.18 16.96 -12.88
CA ALA A 115 -2.85 17.11 -11.47
C ALA A 115 -3.67 18.23 -10.82
N MET A 116 -3.83 19.36 -11.51
CA MET A 116 -4.65 20.49 -11.03
C MET A 116 -6.12 20.10 -10.93
N ARG A 117 -6.70 19.45 -11.95
CA ARG A 117 -8.08 18.94 -11.91
C ARG A 117 -8.33 18.02 -10.72
N LEU A 118 -7.37 17.15 -10.39
CA LEU A 118 -7.51 16.30 -9.20
C LEU A 118 -7.45 17.11 -7.91
N ARG A 119 -6.50 18.07 -7.80
CA ARG A 119 -6.38 18.94 -6.63
C ARG A 119 -7.67 19.74 -6.41
N GLU A 120 -8.24 20.33 -7.45
CA GLU A 120 -9.52 21.07 -7.39
C GLU A 120 -10.66 20.17 -6.90
N ARG A 121 -10.75 18.93 -7.41
CA ARG A 121 -11.77 17.97 -6.94
C ARG A 121 -11.62 17.60 -5.47
N LEU A 122 -10.39 17.60 -4.96
CA LEU A 122 -10.08 17.26 -3.58
C LEU A 122 -10.12 18.48 -2.66
N ALA A 123 -9.90 19.69 -3.19
CA ALA A 123 -9.95 20.91 -2.43
C ALA A 123 -11.33 21.10 -1.78
N GLY A 124 -11.36 21.66 -0.58
CA GLY A 124 -12.60 21.91 0.15
C GLY A 124 -13.32 20.67 0.69
N THR A 125 -12.77 19.45 0.48
CA THR A 125 -13.33 18.26 1.15
C THR A 125 -12.94 18.25 2.62
N GLY A 126 -13.87 18.60 3.51
CA GLY A 126 -13.68 18.46 4.97
C GLY A 126 -13.72 16.99 5.42
N ASP A 127 -14.51 16.16 4.74
CA ASP A 127 -14.64 14.74 5.06
C ASP A 127 -13.63 13.87 4.30
N SER A 128 -12.89 13.07 5.05
CA SER A 128 -11.89 12.14 4.49
C SER A 128 -12.49 10.99 3.70
N ARG A 129 -13.72 10.56 4.01
CA ARG A 129 -14.42 9.52 3.22
C ARG A 129 -14.81 10.05 1.86
N GLU A 130 -15.28 11.31 1.82
CA GLU A 130 -15.58 11.98 0.56
C GLU A 130 -14.32 12.18 -0.29
N ALA A 131 -13.21 12.62 0.32
CA ALA A 131 -11.94 12.72 -0.36
C ALA A 131 -11.48 11.35 -0.94
N ALA A 132 -11.68 10.25 -0.18
CA ALA A 132 -11.38 8.90 -0.66
C ALA A 132 -12.23 8.49 -1.86
N ARG A 133 -13.55 8.78 -1.82
CA ARG A 133 -14.45 8.52 -2.96
C ARG A 133 -14.05 9.33 -4.20
N ARG A 134 -13.76 10.61 -4.03
CA ARG A 134 -13.35 11.49 -5.14
C ARG A 134 -12.02 11.07 -5.74
N LEU A 135 -11.02 10.71 -4.91
CA LEU A 135 -9.75 10.18 -5.37
C LEU A 135 -9.94 8.88 -6.16
N ALA A 136 -10.66 7.91 -5.60
CA ALA A 136 -10.91 6.63 -6.26
C ALA A 136 -11.70 6.81 -7.58
N GLY A 137 -12.71 7.68 -7.59
CA GLY A 137 -13.49 8.00 -8.79
C GLY A 137 -12.67 8.68 -9.88
N PHE A 138 -11.76 9.60 -9.50
CA PHE A 138 -10.84 10.22 -10.45
C PHE A 138 -9.90 9.19 -11.08
N LEU A 139 -9.30 8.31 -10.27
CA LEU A 139 -8.41 7.25 -10.75
C LEU A 139 -9.14 6.25 -11.67
N ALA A 140 -10.40 5.93 -11.36
CA ALA A 140 -11.22 5.05 -12.19
C ALA A 140 -11.63 5.66 -13.53
N GLY A 141 -11.84 6.98 -13.56
CA GLY A 141 -12.21 7.71 -14.76
C GLY A 141 -11.04 8.14 -15.66
N ARG A 142 -9.81 7.83 -15.28
CA ARG A 142 -8.66 8.16 -16.13
C ARG A 142 -8.68 7.33 -17.42
N PRO A 143 -8.42 7.98 -18.57
CA PRO A 143 -8.31 7.25 -19.83
C PRO A 143 -7.17 6.23 -19.69
N HIS A 144 -7.48 4.98 -19.97
CA HIS A 144 -6.48 3.92 -20.02
C HIS A 144 -5.52 4.25 -21.16
N ARG A 145 -4.27 4.60 -20.85
CA ARG A 145 -3.24 4.63 -21.88
C ARG A 145 -3.14 3.23 -22.48
N ALA A 146 -3.19 3.16 -23.81
CA ALA A 146 -3.16 1.93 -24.56
C ALA A 146 -1.80 1.22 -24.36
N GLY A 147 -1.77 0.34 -23.43
CA GLY A 147 -0.80 -0.64 -23.07
C GLY A 147 -1.61 -1.59 -22.20
N SER A 148 -2.45 -2.40 -22.83
CA SER A 148 -3.31 -3.36 -22.10
C SER A 148 -2.49 -4.10 -21.09
N PRO A 149 -3.02 -4.32 -19.87
CA PRO A 149 -2.37 -5.23 -18.96
C PRO A 149 -2.21 -6.56 -19.70
N ALA A 150 -0.97 -6.92 -19.98
CA ALA A 150 -0.64 -8.17 -20.68
C ALA A 150 -1.18 -9.39 -19.93
N VAL A 151 -1.80 -9.17 -18.75
CA VAL A 151 -2.31 -10.21 -17.86
C VAL A 151 -3.66 -9.79 -17.27
N PRO A 152 -4.69 -10.63 -17.38
CA PRO A 152 -6.00 -10.35 -16.81
C PRO A 152 -5.93 -10.10 -15.28
N PRO A 153 -6.66 -9.12 -14.74
CA PRO A 153 -6.68 -8.85 -13.29
C PRO A 153 -7.08 -10.08 -12.46
N ALA A 154 -8.06 -10.85 -12.91
CA ALA A 154 -8.49 -12.07 -12.23
C ALA A 154 -7.36 -13.10 -12.08
N PHE A 155 -6.48 -13.20 -13.10
CA PHE A 155 -5.31 -14.07 -13.02
C PHE A 155 -4.33 -13.58 -11.95
N LEU A 156 -4.06 -12.26 -11.89
CA LEU A 156 -3.18 -11.69 -10.88
C LEU A 156 -3.74 -11.87 -9.49
N ASP A 157 -5.02 -11.61 -9.29
CA ASP A 157 -5.71 -11.78 -8.00
C ASP A 157 -5.62 -13.25 -7.53
N ALA A 158 -5.86 -14.22 -8.43
CA ALA A 158 -5.74 -15.65 -8.13
C ALA A 158 -4.28 -16.05 -7.80
N ALA A 159 -3.31 -15.61 -8.61
CA ALA A 159 -1.91 -15.91 -8.38
C ALA A 159 -1.40 -15.33 -7.06
N LEU A 160 -1.75 -14.08 -6.76
CA LEU A 160 -1.31 -13.39 -5.54
C LEU A 160 -1.98 -13.94 -4.28
N GLY A 161 -3.26 -14.31 -4.35
CA GLY A 161 -3.96 -14.97 -3.24
C GLY A 161 -3.30 -16.29 -2.86
N LYS A 162 -2.87 -17.08 -3.85
CA LYS A 162 -2.19 -18.37 -3.62
C LYS A 162 -0.76 -18.24 -3.10
N LEU A 163 -0.05 -17.18 -3.47
CA LEU A 163 1.31 -16.91 -2.98
C LEU A 163 1.39 -16.65 -1.48
N ALA A 164 0.28 -16.32 -0.84
CA ALA A 164 0.24 -16.13 0.61
C ALA A 164 0.47 -17.45 1.37
N SER A 165 0.03 -18.59 0.80
CA SER A 165 0.07 -19.91 1.44
C SER A 165 0.94 -20.93 0.70
N ALA A 166 1.27 -20.69 -0.56
CA ALA A 166 2.02 -21.64 -1.39
C ALA A 166 3.27 -20.99 -2.00
N GLY A 167 4.30 -21.79 -2.19
CA GLY A 167 5.51 -21.35 -2.90
C GLY A 167 5.23 -21.11 -4.39
N ILE A 168 6.05 -20.26 -5.02
CA ILE A 168 5.88 -19.87 -6.43
C ILE A 168 5.84 -21.05 -7.40
N GLY A 169 6.61 -22.12 -7.12
CA GLY A 169 6.61 -23.35 -7.95
C GLY A 169 5.28 -24.08 -7.92
N ALA A 170 4.64 -24.15 -6.76
CA ALA A 170 3.30 -24.75 -6.63
C ALA A 170 2.25 -23.93 -7.37
N VAL A 171 2.28 -22.61 -7.20
CA VAL A 171 1.36 -21.68 -7.88
C VAL A 171 1.57 -21.74 -9.40
N ALA A 172 2.82 -21.74 -9.88
CA ALA A 172 3.12 -21.84 -11.31
C ALA A 172 2.57 -23.13 -11.92
N ARG A 173 2.80 -24.26 -11.25
CA ARG A 173 2.31 -25.58 -11.69
C ARG A 173 0.79 -25.63 -11.78
N GLU A 174 0.11 -25.10 -10.78
CA GLU A 174 -1.36 -25.03 -10.75
C GLU A 174 -1.95 -24.15 -11.86
N LEU A 175 -1.22 -23.06 -12.21
CA LEU A 175 -1.63 -22.16 -13.29
C LEU A 175 -1.15 -22.59 -14.68
N GLY A 176 -0.50 -23.75 -14.81
CA GLY A 176 0.02 -24.26 -16.09
C GLY A 176 1.17 -23.42 -16.66
N LEU A 177 1.96 -22.75 -15.80
CA LEU A 177 3.04 -21.85 -16.20
C LEU A 177 4.40 -22.32 -15.69
N SER A 178 5.48 -21.90 -16.37
CA SER A 178 6.82 -22.02 -15.78
C SER A 178 7.00 -20.98 -14.66
N GLU A 179 7.78 -21.32 -13.62
CA GLU A 179 8.11 -20.38 -12.55
C GLU A 179 8.74 -19.09 -13.09
N ARG A 180 9.61 -19.20 -14.10
CA ARG A 180 10.26 -18.06 -14.74
C ARG A 180 9.23 -17.11 -15.34
N HIS A 181 8.24 -17.63 -16.03
CA HIS A 181 7.16 -16.85 -16.62
C HIS A 181 6.32 -16.17 -15.55
N LEU A 182 5.86 -16.91 -14.53
CA LEU A 182 5.08 -16.37 -13.43
C LEU A 182 5.84 -15.28 -12.66
N ARG A 183 7.14 -15.47 -12.39
CA ARG A 183 7.99 -14.43 -11.74
C ARG A 183 8.07 -13.17 -12.57
N ARG A 184 8.21 -13.27 -13.90
CA ARG A 184 8.24 -12.12 -14.80
C ARG A 184 6.92 -11.35 -14.78
N VAL A 185 5.80 -12.07 -14.91
CA VAL A 185 4.45 -11.49 -14.87
C VAL A 185 4.20 -10.75 -13.56
N LEU A 186 4.45 -11.41 -12.42
CA LEU A 186 4.22 -10.81 -11.12
C LEU A 186 5.14 -9.62 -10.85
N ARG A 187 6.41 -9.69 -11.28
CA ARG A 187 7.33 -8.55 -11.13
C ARG A 187 6.87 -7.35 -11.97
N GLY A 188 6.40 -7.56 -13.19
CA GLY A 188 5.83 -6.49 -14.01
C GLY A 188 4.59 -5.86 -13.37
N ALA A 189 3.68 -6.68 -12.83
CA ALA A 189 2.45 -6.21 -12.22
C ALA A 189 2.64 -5.49 -10.88
N LEU A 190 3.62 -5.91 -10.07
CA LEU A 190 3.83 -5.43 -8.71
C LEU A 190 5.00 -4.43 -8.58
N GLY A 191 5.97 -4.44 -9.51
CA GLY A 191 7.24 -3.73 -9.36
C GLY A 191 8.25 -4.43 -8.43
N ILE A 192 7.83 -5.48 -7.70
CA ILE A 192 8.66 -6.28 -6.78
C ILE A 192 8.53 -7.77 -7.08
N GLY A 193 9.54 -8.53 -6.63
CA GLY A 193 9.51 -9.99 -6.82
C GLY A 193 8.46 -10.70 -5.95
N PRO A 194 7.94 -11.86 -6.38
CA PRO A 194 6.92 -12.61 -5.64
C PRO A 194 7.36 -13.04 -4.24
N LYS A 195 8.64 -13.35 -4.04
CA LYS A 195 9.18 -13.66 -2.69
C LYS A 195 9.10 -12.45 -1.76
N THR A 196 9.44 -11.27 -2.26
CA THR A 196 9.33 -10.00 -1.52
C THR A 196 7.87 -9.68 -1.22
N TYR A 197 6.99 -9.87 -2.20
CA TYR A 197 5.55 -9.69 -2.01
C TYR A 197 5.02 -10.59 -0.88
N ALA A 198 5.26 -11.91 -0.94
CA ALA A 198 4.81 -12.85 0.08
C ALA A 198 5.36 -12.50 1.48
N ARG A 199 6.64 -12.08 1.55
CA ARG A 199 7.27 -11.61 2.79
C ARG A 199 6.57 -10.40 3.38
N LEU A 200 6.24 -9.40 2.56
CA LEU A 200 5.53 -8.19 3.00
C LEU A 200 4.09 -8.49 3.42
N GLN A 201 3.42 -9.46 2.78
CA GLN A 201 2.09 -9.91 3.18
C GLN A 201 2.11 -10.53 4.58
N ARG A 202 3.06 -11.45 4.85
CA ARG A 202 3.23 -12.03 6.19
C ARG A 202 3.52 -10.96 7.25
N PHE A 203 4.48 -10.06 6.95
CA PHE A 203 4.82 -8.95 7.84
C PHE A 203 3.60 -8.06 8.13
N GLY A 204 2.87 -7.63 7.11
CA GLY A 204 1.66 -6.83 7.28
C GLY A 204 0.56 -7.55 8.07
N THR A 205 0.42 -8.87 7.89
CA THR A 205 -0.51 -9.70 8.67
C THR A 205 -0.09 -9.75 10.13
N ALA A 206 1.18 -9.99 10.43
CA ALA A 206 1.69 -10.00 11.81
C ALA A 206 1.48 -8.66 12.52
N VAL A 207 1.76 -7.54 11.84
CA VAL A 207 1.50 -6.19 12.39
C VAL A 207 0.02 -5.99 12.68
N ARG A 208 -0.88 -6.37 11.77
CA ARG A 208 -2.34 -6.23 11.99
C ARG A 208 -2.84 -7.08 13.16
N LEU A 209 -2.35 -8.31 13.28
CA LEU A 209 -2.71 -9.20 14.41
C LEU A 209 -2.22 -8.62 15.73
N ALA A 210 -0.97 -8.14 15.79
CA ALA A 210 -0.40 -7.53 16.98
C ALA A 210 -1.15 -6.26 17.44
N GLN A 211 -1.66 -5.46 16.50
CA GLN A 211 -2.42 -4.24 16.81
C GLN A 211 -3.81 -4.51 17.42
N ARG A 212 -4.31 -5.75 17.38
CA ARG A 212 -5.62 -6.13 17.92
C ARG A 212 -5.62 -6.46 19.41
N THR A 213 -4.46 -6.57 20.03
CA THR A 213 -4.30 -6.97 21.43
C THR A 213 -3.23 -6.14 22.11
N ASP A 214 -3.41 -5.84 23.38
CA ASP A 214 -2.43 -5.08 24.16
C ASP A 214 -1.20 -5.93 24.54
N ALA A 215 -1.38 -7.26 24.66
CA ALA A 215 -0.32 -8.22 24.99
C ALA A 215 -0.17 -9.27 23.85
N PRO A 216 0.57 -8.96 22.78
CA PRO A 216 0.70 -9.86 21.65
C PRO A 216 1.54 -11.10 21.99
N ALA A 217 0.96 -12.28 21.78
CA ALA A 217 1.66 -13.56 21.85
C ALA A 217 2.40 -13.81 20.51
N TRP A 218 3.64 -13.36 20.42
CA TRP A 218 4.40 -13.35 19.17
C TRP A 218 4.57 -14.74 18.53
N ALA A 219 4.63 -15.81 19.32
CA ALA A 219 4.68 -17.18 18.77
C ALA A 219 3.38 -17.54 18.05
N MET A 220 2.22 -17.21 18.60
CA MET A 220 0.92 -17.43 17.95
C MET A 220 0.75 -16.55 16.72
N ILE A 221 1.14 -15.27 16.83
CA ILE A 221 1.11 -14.35 15.68
C ILE A 221 2.01 -14.84 14.55
N ALA A 222 3.17 -15.42 14.85
CA ALA A 222 4.04 -16.00 13.85
C ALA A 222 3.35 -17.11 13.06
N ALA A 223 2.70 -18.05 13.76
CA ALA A 223 1.95 -19.14 13.14
C ALA A 223 0.78 -18.60 12.28
N ASP A 224 -0.05 -17.70 12.84
CA ASP A 224 -1.21 -17.13 12.16
C ASP A 224 -0.83 -16.25 10.94
N ALA A 225 0.35 -15.62 10.97
CA ALA A 225 0.86 -14.83 9.86
C ALA A 225 1.62 -15.66 8.81
N GLY A 226 1.78 -16.97 8.99
CA GLY A 226 2.44 -17.88 8.05
C GLY A 226 3.97 -17.86 8.12
N TYR A 227 4.53 -17.54 9.29
CA TYR A 227 5.95 -17.77 9.59
C TYR A 227 6.18 -19.19 10.08
N TYR A 228 7.37 -19.69 9.86
CA TYR A 228 7.78 -21.00 10.36
C TYR A 228 7.80 -21.04 11.89
N ASP A 229 8.37 -20.00 12.49
CA ASP A 229 8.48 -19.81 13.95
C ASP A 229 8.61 -18.32 14.31
N GLN A 230 8.69 -18.03 15.61
CA GLN A 230 8.87 -16.69 16.13
C GLN A 230 10.24 -16.08 15.74
N ALA A 231 11.30 -16.88 15.64
CA ALA A 231 12.63 -16.39 15.27
C ALA A 231 12.64 -15.87 13.83
N HIS A 232 11.97 -16.58 12.90
CA HIS A 232 11.78 -16.14 11.51
C HIS A 232 10.97 -14.83 11.45
N LEU A 233 9.92 -14.69 12.26
CA LEU A 233 9.16 -13.44 12.36
C LEU A 233 10.07 -12.29 12.83
N ILE A 234 10.83 -12.48 13.91
CA ILE A 234 11.75 -11.47 14.46
C ILE A 234 12.80 -11.06 13.41
N ALA A 235 13.38 -12.03 12.70
CA ALA A 235 14.35 -11.76 11.63
C ALA A 235 13.73 -10.88 10.50
N ASP A 236 12.50 -11.16 10.11
CA ASP A 236 11.78 -10.35 9.12
C ASP A 236 11.49 -8.93 9.63
N PHE A 237 11.12 -8.76 10.90
CA PHE A 237 10.93 -7.44 11.50
C PHE A 237 12.22 -6.63 11.52
N HIS A 238 13.34 -7.22 11.91
CA HIS A 238 14.64 -6.54 11.83
C HIS A 238 15.00 -6.13 10.41
N ALA A 239 14.79 -7.00 9.44
CA ALA A 239 15.15 -6.71 8.05
C ALA A 239 14.21 -5.70 7.38
N ILE A 240 12.91 -5.64 7.76
CA ILE A 240 11.90 -4.75 7.15
C ILE A 240 11.75 -3.45 7.95
N ALA A 241 11.75 -3.54 9.29
CA ALA A 241 11.50 -2.39 10.16
C ALA A 241 12.74 -1.84 10.87
N GLY A 242 13.87 -2.59 10.86
CA GLY A 242 15.10 -2.21 11.56
C GLY A 242 14.99 -2.32 13.08
N CYS A 243 13.95 -2.97 13.61
CA CYS A 243 13.73 -3.11 15.05
C CYS A 243 12.93 -4.38 15.37
N THR A 244 12.79 -4.66 16.67
CA THR A 244 11.99 -5.79 17.15
C THR A 244 10.49 -5.58 16.93
N PRO A 245 9.68 -6.66 16.89
CA PRO A 245 8.23 -6.57 16.76
C PRO A 245 7.58 -5.69 17.84
N THR A 246 7.99 -5.84 19.08
CA THR A 246 7.46 -5.06 20.21
C THR A 246 7.78 -3.57 20.07
N ARG A 247 9.00 -3.22 19.66
CA ARG A 247 9.39 -1.82 19.43
C ARG A 247 8.58 -1.19 18.28
N LEU A 248 8.41 -1.90 17.16
CA LEU A 248 7.59 -1.38 16.07
C LEU A 248 6.14 -1.16 16.52
N LEU A 249 5.60 -2.08 17.32
CA LEU A 249 4.23 -1.96 17.82
C LEU A 249 4.06 -0.74 18.72
N ALA A 250 5.02 -0.45 19.61
CA ALA A 250 5.04 0.76 20.43
C ALA A 250 5.06 2.02 19.54
N GLU A 251 5.97 2.11 18.55
CA GLU A 251 6.00 3.22 17.59
C GLU A 251 4.67 3.42 16.85
N LEU A 252 3.96 2.35 16.52
CA LEU A 252 2.67 2.42 15.82
C LEU A 252 1.51 2.85 16.73
N ARG A 253 1.63 2.62 18.03
CA ARG A 253 0.67 3.06 19.05
C ARG A 253 0.89 4.50 19.49
N GLY A 254 2.07 5.04 19.21
CA GLY A 254 2.46 6.40 19.61
C GLY A 254 3.02 6.47 21.03
N ASP A 255 3.53 5.33 21.53
CA ASP A 255 4.22 5.18 22.82
C ASP A 255 5.72 5.45 22.67
#